data_422827ea32db5a0e192bb75e6aac1fd5
#
_entry.id   422827ea32db5a0e192bb75e6aac1fd5
#
_cell.length_a   1.000
_cell.length_b   1.000
_cell.length_c   1.000
_cell.angle_alpha   90.00
_cell.angle_beta   90.00
_cell.angle_gamma   90.00
#
_symmetry.space_group_name_H-M   'P 1'
#
loop_
_entity.id
_entity.type
_entity.pdbx_description
1 polymer ?
#
loop_
_entity_poly.entity_id
_entity_poly.type
_entity_poly.pdbx_seq_one_letter_code
_entity_poly.pdbx_strand_id
1 'polypeptide(L)'
;MNDTHGLPYWSELMTRDMPKARALYAAICGWTFEELPMPDGSGYVLAMKDGRPVAGMMDISQAGSASDKPSRWMTYLAVDDVDAAVAVSVAQGSTLNGPVFDVPGTGRIAMLTDPSGAEIGLMTPEPMG
;
A
#
# COMPACT_ATOMS: atom_id res chain seq x y z
N MET A 1 -19.86 12.51 -1.42
CA MET A 1 -18.55 12.84 -0.88
C MET A 1 -18.07 11.70 0.00
N ASN A 2 -16.84 11.31 -0.16
CA ASN A 2 -16.29 10.19 0.58
C ASN A 2 -15.78 10.67 1.94
N ASP A 3 -16.28 10.10 3.02
CA ASP A 3 -15.88 10.48 4.38
C ASP A 3 -14.41 10.17 4.67
N THR A 4 -13.78 9.32 3.87
CA THR A 4 -12.38 8.95 4.08
C THR A 4 -11.40 9.88 3.38
N HIS A 5 -11.87 10.81 2.54
CA HIS A 5 -10.99 11.69 1.78
C HIS A 5 -10.00 12.43 2.67
N GLY A 6 -8.71 12.29 2.38
CA GLY A 6 -7.65 12.96 3.13
C GLY A 6 -7.20 12.23 4.38
N LEU A 7 -7.74 11.05 4.67
CA LEU A 7 -7.36 10.29 5.86
C LEU A 7 -6.28 9.26 5.53
N PRO A 8 -5.34 9.02 6.44
CA PRO A 8 -4.52 7.81 6.36
C PRO A 8 -5.46 6.60 6.43
N TYR A 9 -5.48 5.81 5.39
CA TYR A 9 -6.50 4.78 5.21
C TYR A 9 -5.96 3.38 5.35
N TRP A 10 -4.72 3.17 4.92
CA TRP A 10 -4.11 1.84 4.86
C TRP A 10 -2.62 1.97 5.09
N SER A 11 -2.04 0.99 5.76
CA SER A 11 -0.59 0.89 5.90
C SER A 11 -0.12 -0.40 5.26
N GLU A 12 1.02 -0.35 4.62
CA GLU A 12 1.56 -1.50 3.93
C GLU A 12 3.04 -1.62 4.23
N LEU A 13 3.45 -2.80 4.66
CA LEU A 13 4.87 -3.10 4.84
C LEU A 13 5.43 -3.66 3.54
N MET A 14 6.48 -3.04 3.05
CA MET A 14 7.26 -3.60 1.96
C MET A 14 8.50 -4.19 2.60
N THR A 15 8.63 -5.51 2.59
CA THR A 15 9.67 -6.19 3.34
C THR A 15 10.56 -7.04 2.45
N ARG A 16 11.84 -7.04 2.80
CA ARG A 16 12.82 -7.91 2.12
C ARG A 16 12.91 -9.27 2.79
N ASP A 17 12.21 -9.47 3.91
CA ASP A 17 12.24 -10.74 4.63
C ASP A 17 10.86 -11.00 5.23
N MET A 18 9.97 -11.58 4.43
CA MET A 18 8.59 -11.83 4.84
C MET A 18 8.50 -12.74 6.06
N PRO A 19 9.25 -13.87 6.15
CA PRO A 19 9.14 -14.71 7.34
C PRO A 19 9.50 -14.01 8.63
N LYS A 20 10.55 -13.19 8.63
CA LYS A 20 10.94 -12.46 9.85
C LYS A 20 9.91 -11.38 10.21
N ALA A 21 9.37 -10.71 9.20
CA ALA A 21 8.33 -9.69 9.45
C ALA A 21 7.09 -10.34 10.06
N ARG A 22 6.63 -11.45 9.50
CA ARG A 22 5.45 -12.14 10.03
C ARG A 22 5.68 -12.59 11.48
N ALA A 23 6.85 -13.14 11.78
CA ALA A 23 7.15 -13.59 13.13
C ALA A 23 7.12 -12.43 14.13
N LEU A 24 7.72 -11.30 13.76
CA LEU A 24 7.73 -10.13 14.63
C LEU A 24 6.33 -9.61 14.91
N TYR A 25 5.55 -9.38 13.86
CA TYR A 25 4.24 -8.73 14.05
C TYR A 25 3.20 -9.67 14.65
N ALA A 26 3.35 -10.98 14.44
CA ALA A 26 2.54 -11.93 15.19
C ALA A 26 2.85 -11.84 16.68
N ALA A 27 4.13 -11.72 17.03
CA ALA A 27 4.53 -11.67 18.44
C ALA A 27 4.12 -10.39 19.15
N ILE A 28 4.29 -9.23 18.47
CA ILE A 28 4.05 -7.95 19.15
C ILE A 28 2.62 -7.43 18.98
N CYS A 29 1.94 -7.79 17.90
CA CYS A 29 0.60 -7.27 17.61
C CYS A 29 -0.49 -8.33 17.69
N GLY A 30 -0.10 -9.60 17.76
CA GLY A 30 -1.09 -10.67 17.72
C GLY A 30 -1.73 -10.85 16.37
N TRP A 31 -1.07 -10.38 15.30
CA TRP A 31 -1.63 -10.50 13.96
C TRP A 31 -1.57 -11.94 13.46
N THR A 32 -2.56 -12.30 12.66
CA THR A 32 -2.52 -13.49 11.81
C THR A 32 -2.40 -13.01 10.37
N PHE A 33 -2.16 -13.93 9.44
CA PHE A 33 -1.83 -13.54 8.07
C PHE A 33 -2.59 -14.38 7.08
N GLU A 34 -3.04 -13.73 6.01
CA GLU A 34 -3.79 -14.37 4.94
C GLU A 34 -3.11 -14.05 3.62
N GLU A 35 -2.71 -15.06 2.87
CA GLU A 35 -2.05 -14.86 1.59
C GLU A 35 -3.08 -14.66 0.51
N LEU A 36 -2.89 -13.62 -0.31
CA LEU A 36 -3.76 -13.34 -1.44
C LEU A 36 -2.98 -13.52 -2.73
N PRO A 37 -3.47 -14.36 -3.65
CA PRO A 37 -2.86 -14.44 -4.97
C PRO A 37 -3.13 -13.17 -5.74
N MET A 38 -2.08 -12.59 -6.35
CA MET A 38 -2.21 -11.42 -7.19
C MET A 38 -2.19 -11.82 -8.66
N PRO A 39 -2.88 -11.07 -9.53
CA PRO A 39 -2.91 -11.39 -10.96
C PRO A 39 -1.53 -11.46 -11.63
N ASP A 40 -0.57 -10.71 -11.11
CA ASP A 40 0.80 -10.69 -11.65
C ASP A 40 1.70 -11.79 -11.06
N GLY A 41 1.16 -12.64 -10.19
CA GLY A 41 1.91 -13.71 -9.55
C GLY A 41 2.71 -13.28 -8.32
N SER A 42 2.68 -12.00 -7.96
CA SER A 42 3.36 -11.55 -6.75
C SER A 42 2.61 -12.00 -5.51
N GLY A 43 3.32 -12.16 -4.40
CA GLY A 43 2.72 -12.50 -3.12
C GLY A 43 2.30 -11.26 -2.36
N TYR A 44 1.04 -11.17 -2.00
CA TYR A 44 0.53 -10.13 -1.14
C TYR A 44 -0.08 -10.78 0.10
N VAL A 45 0.22 -10.24 1.26
CA VAL A 45 -0.25 -10.79 2.52
C VAL A 45 -1.09 -9.75 3.24
N LEU A 46 -2.27 -10.18 3.72
CA LEU A 46 -3.08 -9.34 4.60
C LEU A 46 -2.75 -9.68 6.05
N ALA A 47 -2.40 -8.67 6.80
CA ALA A 47 -2.31 -8.80 8.26
C ALA A 47 -3.72 -8.67 8.83
N MET A 48 -4.11 -9.60 9.68
CA MET A 48 -5.46 -9.70 10.21
C MET A 48 -5.43 -9.53 11.72
N LYS A 49 -6.41 -8.85 12.25
CA LYS A 49 -6.61 -8.72 13.68
C LYS A 49 -8.08 -8.96 13.97
N ASP A 50 -8.36 -9.99 14.76
CA ASP A 50 -9.73 -10.34 15.14
C ASP A 50 -10.65 -10.48 13.93
N GLY A 51 -10.15 -11.13 12.89
CA GLY A 51 -10.93 -11.39 11.67
C GLY A 51 -11.04 -10.20 10.73
N ARG A 52 -10.32 -9.11 10.98
CA ARG A 52 -10.37 -7.93 10.12
C ARG A 52 -9.00 -7.60 9.55
N PRO A 53 -8.93 -7.25 8.25
CA PRO A 53 -7.65 -6.80 7.68
C PRO A 53 -7.26 -5.45 8.28
N VAL A 54 -6.00 -5.35 8.70
CA VAL A 54 -5.49 -4.12 9.33
C VAL A 54 -4.30 -3.54 8.60
N ALA A 55 -3.60 -4.34 7.80
CA ALA A 55 -2.45 -3.84 7.02
C ALA A 55 -2.16 -4.80 5.88
N GLY A 56 -1.39 -4.33 4.91
CA GLY A 56 -0.88 -5.17 3.85
C GLY A 56 0.60 -5.42 4.03
N MET A 57 1.10 -6.50 3.45
CA MET A 57 2.53 -6.81 3.45
C MET A 57 2.92 -7.35 2.09
N MET A 58 4.00 -6.81 1.53
CA MET A 58 4.50 -7.23 0.23
C MET A 58 5.97 -7.61 0.34
N ASP A 59 6.32 -8.76 -0.26
CA ASP A 59 7.70 -9.20 -0.32
C ASP A 59 8.37 -8.53 -1.52
N ILE A 60 9.35 -7.66 -1.25
CA ILE A 60 10.08 -6.96 -2.30
C ILE A 60 11.45 -7.56 -2.58
N SER A 61 11.78 -8.69 -1.96
CA SER A 61 13.11 -9.29 -2.12
C SER A 61 13.41 -9.72 -3.56
N GLN A 62 12.39 -9.95 -4.37
CA GLN A 62 12.55 -10.39 -5.76
C GLN A 62 11.86 -9.45 -6.75
N ALA A 63 11.61 -8.22 -6.38
CA ALA A 63 10.78 -7.31 -7.15
C ALA A 63 11.59 -6.35 -8.04
N GLY A 64 12.54 -6.88 -8.81
CA GLY A 64 13.29 -6.07 -9.79
C GLY A 64 13.94 -4.85 -9.15
N SER A 65 13.70 -3.67 -9.69
CA SER A 65 14.31 -2.44 -9.16
C SER A 65 13.85 -2.11 -7.74
N ALA A 66 12.69 -2.58 -7.33
CA ALA A 66 12.21 -2.37 -5.97
C ALA A 66 13.03 -3.15 -4.95
N SER A 67 13.72 -4.20 -5.38
CA SER A 67 14.54 -5.01 -4.49
C SER A 67 15.75 -4.27 -3.92
N ASP A 68 16.12 -3.13 -4.51
CA ASP A 68 17.24 -2.32 -4.02
C ASP A 68 16.84 -1.42 -2.86
N LYS A 69 15.55 -1.27 -2.60
CA LYS A 69 15.07 -0.41 -1.54
C LYS A 69 15.03 -1.14 -0.21
N PRO A 70 15.23 -0.42 0.90
CA PRO A 70 15.11 -1.05 2.22
C PRO A 70 13.67 -1.43 2.54
N SER A 71 13.50 -2.34 3.48
CA SER A 71 12.18 -2.61 4.04
C SER A 71 11.65 -1.33 4.67
N ARG A 72 10.33 -1.07 4.51
CA ARG A 72 9.73 0.14 5.02
C ARG A 72 8.22 0.01 5.10
N TRP A 73 7.65 0.79 5.99
CA TRP A 73 6.21 0.96 6.04
C TRP A 73 5.78 2.10 5.13
N MET A 74 4.66 1.91 4.47
CA MET A 74 4.10 2.90 3.58
C MET A 74 2.67 3.20 3.98
N THR A 75 2.31 4.47 4.00
CA THR A 75 0.95 4.90 4.31
C THR A 75 0.24 5.26 3.01
N TYR A 76 -1.01 4.84 2.89
CA TYR A 76 -1.88 5.20 1.78
C TYR A 76 -2.92 6.18 2.29
N LEU A 77 -3.00 7.34 1.64
CA LEU A 77 -4.03 8.33 1.94
C LEU A 77 -5.22 8.10 1.02
N ALA A 78 -6.41 8.08 1.59
CA ALA A 78 -7.62 7.95 0.79
C ALA A 78 -7.95 9.28 0.14
N VAL A 79 -8.27 9.25 -1.15
CA VAL A 79 -8.71 10.44 -1.90
C VAL A 79 -9.91 10.05 -2.75
N ASP A 80 -10.78 11.02 -3.03
CA ASP A 80 -11.98 10.76 -3.82
C ASP A 80 -11.68 10.33 -5.25
N ASP A 81 -10.60 10.85 -5.83
CA ASP A 81 -10.23 10.60 -7.22
C ASP A 81 -8.72 10.59 -7.33
N VAL A 82 -8.15 9.39 -7.43
CA VAL A 82 -6.70 9.21 -7.50
C VAL A 82 -6.10 9.95 -8.70
N ASP A 83 -6.75 9.87 -9.87
CA ASP A 83 -6.18 10.50 -11.06
C ASP A 83 -6.10 12.02 -10.90
N ALA A 84 -7.13 12.63 -10.33
CA ALA A 84 -7.12 14.07 -10.07
C ALA A 84 -6.07 14.42 -9.02
N ALA A 85 -5.95 13.61 -7.98
CA ALA A 85 -4.95 13.84 -6.92
C ALA A 85 -3.53 13.71 -7.45
N VAL A 86 -3.28 12.76 -8.34
CA VAL A 86 -1.97 12.61 -8.98
C VAL A 86 -1.63 13.87 -9.78
N ALA A 87 -2.57 14.38 -10.57
CA ALA A 87 -2.33 15.59 -11.37
C ALA A 87 -1.97 16.78 -10.47
N VAL A 88 -2.69 16.96 -9.39
CA VAL A 88 -2.40 18.04 -8.42
C VAL A 88 -1.02 17.80 -7.78
N SER A 89 -0.73 16.57 -7.38
CA SER A 89 0.55 16.23 -6.74
C SER A 89 1.74 16.53 -7.64
N VAL A 90 1.66 16.11 -8.89
CA VAL A 90 2.75 16.34 -9.85
C VAL A 90 2.95 17.83 -10.08
N ALA A 91 1.84 18.59 -10.18
CA ALA A 91 1.93 20.05 -10.33
C ALA A 91 2.58 20.72 -9.11
N GLN A 92 2.50 20.10 -7.94
CA GLN A 92 3.12 20.59 -6.70
C GLN A 92 4.55 20.10 -6.50
N GLY A 93 5.08 19.30 -7.43
CA GLY A 93 6.47 18.85 -7.36
C GLY A 93 6.66 17.39 -6.96
N SER A 94 5.59 16.63 -6.86
CA SER A 94 5.70 15.18 -6.61
C SER A 94 6.11 14.43 -7.87
N THR A 95 6.66 13.23 -7.68
CA THR A 95 6.97 12.32 -8.78
C THR A 95 6.06 11.11 -8.69
N LEU A 96 5.43 10.77 -9.79
CA LEU A 96 4.63 9.54 -9.87
C LEU A 96 5.57 8.35 -10.09
N ASN A 97 5.52 7.38 -9.19
CA ASN A 97 6.38 6.20 -9.24
C ASN A 97 5.65 5.04 -9.90
N GLY A 98 5.67 5.03 -11.22
CA GLY A 98 5.00 4.00 -12.00
C GLY A 98 3.55 4.36 -12.35
N PRO A 99 2.87 3.53 -13.12
CA PRO A 99 1.51 3.84 -13.55
C PRO A 99 0.51 3.71 -12.41
N VAL A 100 -0.58 4.47 -12.49
CA VAL A 100 -1.75 4.26 -11.63
C VAL A 100 -2.36 2.91 -11.99
N PHE A 101 -2.80 2.17 -11.00
CA PHE A 101 -3.33 0.83 -11.23
C PHE A 101 -4.52 0.52 -10.34
N ASP A 102 -5.32 -0.46 -10.76
CA ASP A 102 -6.48 -0.91 -10.00
C ASP A 102 -6.20 -2.24 -9.33
N VAL A 103 -6.62 -2.35 -8.07
CA VAL A 103 -6.55 -3.61 -7.32
C VAL A 103 -7.99 -4.05 -7.06
N PRO A 104 -8.45 -5.14 -7.70
CA PRO A 104 -9.83 -5.59 -7.53
C PRO A 104 -10.16 -5.81 -6.04
N GLY A 105 -11.31 -5.31 -5.61
CA GLY A 105 -11.75 -5.44 -4.23
C GLY A 105 -11.13 -4.44 -3.28
N THR A 106 -10.17 -3.64 -3.72
CA THR A 106 -9.45 -2.69 -2.87
C THR A 106 -9.64 -1.26 -3.35
N GLY A 107 -9.30 -0.98 -4.59
CA GLY A 107 -9.45 0.35 -5.15
C GLY A 107 -8.38 0.70 -6.16
N ARG A 108 -8.35 1.96 -6.54
CA ARG A 108 -7.39 2.49 -7.51
C ARG A 108 -6.24 3.14 -6.74
N ILE A 109 -5.02 2.84 -7.14
CA ILE A 109 -3.82 3.14 -6.34
C ILE A 109 -2.78 3.86 -7.18
N ALA A 110 -2.10 4.83 -6.56
CA ALA A 110 -0.93 5.48 -7.13
C ALA A 110 0.17 5.56 -6.06
N MET A 111 1.40 5.40 -6.49
CA MET A 111 2.58 5.51 -5.63
C MET A 111 3.32 6.78 -6.01
N LEU A 112 3.62 7.62 -5.04
CA LEU A 112 4.26 8.91 -5.27
C LEU A 112 5.46 9.12 -4.37
N THR A 113 6.39 9.96 -4.85
CA THR A 113 7.37 10.59 -3.97
C THR A 113 6.94 12.05 -3.85
N ASP A 114 6.70 12.50 -2.62
CA ASP A 114 6.23 13.87 -2.41
C ASP A 114 7.36 14.90 -2.64
N PRO A 115 7.05 16.20 -2.66
CA PRO A 115 8.07 17.20 -2.95
C PRO A 115 9.25 17.22 -1.98
N SER A 116 9.08 16.66 -0.77
CA SER A 116 10.16 16.60 0.22
C SER A 116 10.99 15.33 0.10
N GLY A 117 10.61 14.39 -0.75
CA GLY A 117 11.32 13.13 -0.93
C GLY A 117 10.70 11.95 -0.20
N ALA A 118 9.56 12.12 0.46
CA ALA A 118 8.89 11.02 1.16
C ALA A 118 8.01 10.22 0.22
N GLU A 119 8.06 8.89 0.35
CA GLU A 119 7.16 8.04 -0.42
C GLU A 119 5.80 7.96 0.25
N ILE A 120 4.75 7.99 -0.56
CA ILE A 120 3.36 7.96 -0.09
C ILE A 120 2.50 7.23 -1.13
N GLY A 121 1.49 6.52 -0.68
CA GLY A 121 0.48 5.96 -1.57
C GLY A 121 -0.79 6.77 -1.53
N LEU A 122 -1.48 6.82 -2.65
CA LEU A 122 -2.84 7.36 -2.72
C LEU A 122 -3.77 6.24 -3.15
N MET A 123 -5.00 6.26 -2.64
CA MET A 123 -5.99 5.28 -3.09
C MET A 123 -7.39 5.86 -3.07
N THR A 124 -8.17 5.48 -4.05
CA THR A 124 -9.62 5.68 -4.02
C THR A 124 -10.22 4.32 -3.69
N PRO A 125 -10.73 4.13 -2.46
CA PRO A 125 -11.28 2.83 -2.07
C PRO A 125 -12.47 2.45 -2.94
N GLU A 126 -12.59 1.15 -3.24
CA GLU A 126 -13.79 0.68 -3.90
C GLU A 126 -14.99 0.83 -2.97
N PRO A 127 -16.15 1.20 -3.51
CA PRO A 127 -17.35 1.24 -2.69
C PRO A 127 -17.62 -0.11 -2.07
N MET A 128 -18.00 -0.11 -0.81
CA MET A 128 -18.48 -1.31 -0.13
C MET A 128 -19.91 -1.53 -0.62
N GLY A 129 -20.03 -2.43 -1.56
CA GLY A 129 -21.29 -2.63 -2.25
C GLY A 129 -22.23 -3.57 -1.57
#